data_cb3d1f91d495ab6d1f82b4937bac938d
#
_entry.id   cb3d1f91d495ab6d1f82b4937bac938d
#
_cell.length_a   1.000
_cell.length_b   1.000
_cell.length_c   1.000
_cell.angle_alpha   90.00
_cell.angle_beta   90.00
_cell.angle_gamma   90.00
#
_symmetry.space_group_name_H-M   'P 1'
#
loop_
_entity.id
_entity.type
_entity.pdbx_description
1 polymer ?
#
loop_
_entity_poly.entity_id
_entity_poly.type
_entity_poly.pdbx_seq_one_letter_code
_entity_poly.pdbx_strand_id
1 'polypeptide(L)'
;MSEVVHIKWYATLLRGDQFADLVAEMSETALRYGATRHAVHRSGDDRYNILQMIWFENHGDWYRFWEGPELIEFRARHTGKYQAPITYTVYEELAAGELGPDVPRGEIEPAPALSPSAA
;
A
#
# COMPACT_ATOMS: atom_id res chain seq x y z
N MET A 1 -16.18 -8.92 -5.68
CA MET A 1 -15.69 -7.61 -6.03
C MET A 1 -14.46 -7.31 -5.18
N SER A 2 -13.41 -6.78 -5.80
CA SER A 2 -12.15 -6.58 -5.12
C SER A 2 -12.16 -5.32 -4.25
N GLU A 3 -11.63 -5.44 -3.05
CA GLU A 3 -11.43 -4.30 -2.15
C GLU A 3 -9.96 -4.02 -2.02
N VAL A 4 -9.61 -2.75 -1.87
CA VAL A 4 -8.24 -2.35 -1.54
C VAL A 4 -8.25 -1.62 -0.21
N VAL A 5 -7.40 -2.05 0.69
CA VAL A 5 -7.26 -1.44 2.01
C VAL A 5 -6.04 -0.54 1.99
N HIS A 6 -6.24 0.72 2.33
CA HIS A 6 -5.16 1.69 2.49
C HIS A 6 -4.86 1.84 3.98
N ILE A 7 -3.69 1.42 4.41
CA ILE A 7 -3.26 1.56 5.79
C ILE A 7 -2.19 2.63 5.84
N LYS A 8 -2.45 3.67 6.63
CA LYS A 8 -1.54 4.81 6.75
C LYS A 8 -0.66 4.63 7.96
N TRP A 9 0.62 4.42 7.71
CA TRP A 9 1.63 4.36 8.74
C TRP A 9 2.39 5.68 8.76
N TYR A 10 2.63 6.21 9.95
CA TYR A 10 3.47 7.38 10.09
C TYR A 10 4.61 7.03 11.03
N ALA A 11 5.83 6.97 10.49
CA ALA A 11 6.99 6.59 11.26
C ALA A 11 7.36 7.68 12.26
N THR A 12 7.94 7.30 13.39
CA THR A 12 8.45 8.25 14.36
C THR A 12 9.80 8.82 13.90
N LEU A 13 10.22 9.90 14.54
CA LEU A 13 11.42 10.64 14.15
C LEU A 13 12.65 9.75 14.03
N LEU A 14 13.38 9.90 12.92
CA LEU A 14 14.60 9.17 12.58
C LEU A 14 14.38 7.69 12.23
N ARG A 15 13.14 7.23 12.13
CA ARG A 15 12.83 5.82 11.87
C ARG A 15 12.14 5.58 10.53
N GLY A 16 12.07 6.61 9.68
CA GLY A 16 11.33 6.52 8.41
C GLY A 16 11.83 5.41 7.50
N ASP A 17 13.13 5.32 7.25
CA ASP A 17 13.68 4.31 6.35
C ASP A 17 13.53 2.90 6.93
N GLN A 18 13.90 2.73 8.19
CA GLN A 18 13.79 1.44 8.86
C GLN A 18 12.34 0.94 8.88
N PHE A 19 11.41 1.82 9.23
CA PHE A 19 10.02 1.41 9.35
C PHE A 19 9.39 1.13 7.99
N ALA A 20 9.76 1.86 6.95
CA ALA A 20 9.29 1.57 5.59
C ALA A 20 9.69 0.16 5.16
N ASP A 21 10.92 -0.26 5.44
CA ASP A 21 11.40 -1.60 5.13
C ASP A 21 10.62 -2.67 5.91
N LEU A 22 10.33 -2.40 7.18
CA LEU A 22 9.57 -3.33 8.02
C LEU A 22 8.14 -3.51 7.50
N VAL A 23 7.48 -2.42 7.10
CA VAL A 23 6.13 -2.50 6.52
C VAL A 23 6.13 -3.24 5.20
N ALA A 24 7.13 -2.98 4.35
CA ALA A 24 7.26 -3.67 3.07
C ALA A 24 7.42 -5.18 3.26
N GLU A 25 8.29 -5.59 4.17
CA GLU A 25 8.51 -7.01 4.46
C GLU A 25 7.27 -7.68 5.05
N MET A 26 6.62 -7.03 5.99
CA MET A 26 5.41 -7.55 6.63
C MET A 26 4.27 -7.72 5.62
N SER A 27 4.20 -6.89 4.60
CA SER A 27 3.09 -6.91 3.65
C SER A 27 2.95 -8.23 2.91
N GLU A 28 4.03 -8.98 2.73
CA GLU A 28 3.98 -10.29 2.09
C GLU A 28 3.11 -11.28 2.85
N THR A 29 2.98 -11.11 4.16
CA THR A 29 2.14 -11.97 5.00
C THR A 29 0.68 -11.95 4.54
N ALA A 30 0.22 -10.84 3.97
CA ALA A 30 -1.15 -10.71 3.52
C ALA A 30 -1.53 -11.74 2.46
N LEU A 31 -0.57 -12.19 1.65
CA LEU A 31 -0.84 -13.20 0.61
C LEU A 31 -1.29 -14.52 1.22
N ARG A 32 -0.86 -14.84 2.42
CA ARG A 32 -1.30 -16.06 3.12
C ARG A 32 -2.72 -15.94 3.67
N TYR A 33 -3.27 -14.72 3.69
CA TYR A 33 -4.62 -14.45 4.18
C TYR A 33 -5.62 -14.16 3.06
N GLY A 34 -5.24 -14.46 1.84
CA GLY A 34 -6.15 -14.28 0.70
C GLY A 34 -5.98 -12.99 -0.07
N ALA A 35 -4.98 -12.19 0.27
CA ALA A 35 -4.68 -11.01 -0.53
C ALA A 35 -4.19 -11.43 -1.92
N THR A 36 -4.61 -10.71 -2.93
CA THR A 36 -4.21 -10.96 -4.32
C THR A 36 -3.04 -10.08 -4.74
N ARG A 37 -2.83 -8.99 -4.03
CA ARG A 37 -1.77 -8.02 -4.35
C ARG A 37 -1.46 -7.18 -3.12
N HIS A 38 -0.25 -6.70 -3.03
CA HIS A 38 0.13 -5.69 -2.05
C HIS A 38 1.09 -4.69 -2.67
N ALA A 39 1.14 -3.49 -2.12
CA ALA A 39 2.10 -2.47 -2.51
C ALA A 39 2.36 -1.56 -1.30
N VAL A 40 3.57 -1.06 -1.19
CA VAL A 40 3.93 -0.11 -0.15
C VAL A 40 4.57 1.09 -0.83
N HIS A 41 4.05 2.26 -0.52
CA HIS A 41 4.51 3.52 -1.07
C HIS A 41 4.94 4.46 0.05
N ARG A 42 5.89 5.31 -0.24
CA ARG A 42 6.29 6.36 0.68
C ARG A 42 6.07 7.69 -0.01
N SER A 43 5.56 8.69 0.73
CA SER A 43 5.37 10.02 0.19
C SER A 43 6.70 10.61 -0.31
N GLY A 44 6.67 11.21 -1.50
CA GLY A 44 7.84 11.90 -2.04
C GLY A 44 8.21 13.14 -1.25
N ASP A 45 7.25 13.73 -0.56
CA ASP A 45 7.44 14.98 0.20
C ASP A 45 7.67 14.72 1.70
N ASP A 46 7.30 13.55 2.20
CA ASP A 46 7.39 13.22 3.61
C ASP A 46 7.83 11.77 3.79
N ARG A 47 9.10 11.59 4.15
CA ARG A 47 9.70 10.26 4.29
C ARG A 47 9.12 9.42 5.42
N TYR A 48 8.35 10.03 6.31
CA TYR A 48 7.71 9.34 7.43
C TYR A 48 6.31 8.83 7.08
N ASN A 49 5.72 9.33 5.99
CA ASN A 49 4.39 8.97 5.57
C ASN A 49 4.44 7.76 4.63
N ILE A 50 4.02 6.60 5.13
CA ILE A 50 4.09 5.32 4.44
C ILE A 50 2.68 4.82 4.22
N LEU A 51 2.35 4.48 2.97
CA LEU A 51 1.04 3.95 2.59
C LEU A 51 1.19 2.50 2.21
N GLN A 52 0.52 1.63 2.95
CA GLN A 52 0.41 0.20 2.64
C GLN A 52 -0.93 -0.03 1.98
N MET A 53 -0.91 -0.67 0.82
CA MET A 53 -2.11 -1.01 0.07
C MET A 53 -2.19 -2.52 -0.10
N ILE A 54 -3.34 -3.10 0.20
CA ILE A 54 -3.53 -4.55 0.12
C ILE A 54 -4.88 -4.82 -0.54
N TRP A 55 -4.90 -5.68 -1.56
CA TRP A 55 -6.09 -6.06 -2.30
C TRP A 55 -6.61 -7.41 -1.82
N PHE A 56 -7.89 -7.45 -1.46
CA PHE A 56 -8.57 -8.68 -1.04
C PHE A 56 -9.83 -8.89 -1.89
N GLU A 57 -10.13 -10.14 -2.21
CA GLU A 57 -11.39 -10.50 -2.84
C GLU A 57 -12.52 -10.57 -1.82
N ASN A 58 -12.22 -11.03 -0.61
CA ASN A 58 -13.19 -11.20 0.44
C ASN A 58 -12.92 -10.24 1.60
N HIS A 59 -13.92 -9.46 1.96
CA HIS A 59 -13.79 -8.47 3.04
C HIS A 59 -13.36 -9.11 4.37
N GLY A 60 -13.85 -10.30 4.67
CA GLY A 60 -13.45 -11.00 5.89
C GLY A 60 -11.97 -11.32 5.98
N ASP A 61 -11.30 -11.52 4.84
CA ASP A 61 -9.87 -11.83 4.83
C ASP A 61 -9.02 -10.64 5.31
N TRP A 62 -9.46 -9.42 5.06
CA TRP A 62 -8.83 -8.22 5.61
C TRP A 62 -8.76 -8.28 7.13
N TYR A 63 -9.89 -8.58 7.78
CA TYR A 63 -9.92 -8.65 9.24
C TYR A 63 -9.08 -9.79 9.78
N ARG A 64 -9.09 -10.94 9.10
CA ARG A 64 -8.26 -12.08 9.49
C ARG A 64 -6.77 -11.73 9.44
N PHE A 65 -6.35 -10.98 8.43
CA PHE A 65 -4.98 -10.51 8.31
C PHE A 65 -4.66 -9.50 9.42
N TRP A 66 -5.47 -8.44 9.55
CA TRP A 66 -5.20 -7.35 10.47
C TRP A 66 -5.22 -7.80 11.93
N GLU A 67 -6.16 -8.66 12.29
CA GLU A 67 -6.31 -9.20 13.63
C GLU A 67 -5.58 -10.55 13.81
N GLY A 68 -4.84 -10.99 12.82
CA GLY A 68 -4.07 -12.21 12.88
C GLY A 68 -2.82 -12.08 13.75
N PRO A 69 -2.24 -13.22 14.14
CA PRO A 69 -1.11 -13.21 15.07
C PRO A 69 0.11 -12.45 14.54
N GLU A 70 0.38 -12.51 13.26
CA GLU A 70 1.55 -11.84 12.67
C GLU A 70 1.44 -10.32 12.78
N LEU A 71 0.26 -9.78 12.51
CA LEU A 71 0.03 -8.32 12.57
C LEU A 71 -0.08 -7.82 14.00
N ILE A 72 -0.67 -8.61 14.88
CA ILE A 72 -0.71 -8.28 16.30
C ILE A 72 0.71 -8.22 16.84
N GLU A 73 1.53 -9.22 16.52
CA GLU A 73 2.93 -9.26 16.95
C GLU A 73 3.73 -8.12 16.33
N PHE A 74 3.52 -7.83 15.04
CA PHE A 74 4.20 -6.74 14.37
C PHE A 74 3.93 -5.41 15.07
N ARG A 75 2.66 -5.10 15.33
CA ARG A 75 2.31 -3.85 16.00
C ARG A 75 2.89 -3.77 17.41
N ALA A 76 2.86 -4.87 18.14
CA ALA A 76 3.39 -4.92 19.51
C ALA A 76 4.92 -4.77 19.52
N ARG A 77 5.61 -5.49 18.65
CA ARG A 77 7.08 -5.47 18.57
C ARG A 77 7.62 -4.10 18.19
N HIS A 78 6.91 -3.39 17.30
CA HIS A 78 7.38 -2.13 16.74
C HIS A 78 6.70 -0.91 17.33
N THR A 79 6.02 -1.07 18.47
CA THR A 79 5.45 0.06 19.23
C THR A 79 6.53 1.11 19.47
N GLY A 80 6.21 2.37 19.20
CA GLY A 80 7.16 3.47 19.31
C GLY A 80 7.88 3.80 18.01
N LYS A 81 7.84 2.92 17.00
CA LYS A 81 8.42 3.20 15.68
C LYS A 81 7.42 3.86 14.74
N TYR A 82 6.16 3.86 15.12
CA TYR A 82 5.09 4.50 14.35
C TYR A 82 4.17 5.27 15.28
N GLN A 83 3.45 6.23 14.72
CA GLN A 83 2.49 7.03 15.48
C GLN A 83 1.15 6.30 15.57
N ALA A 84 0.56 6.29 16.76
CA ALA A 84 -0.78 5.78 16.99
C ALA A 84 -1.78 6.95 17.08
N PRO A 85 -3.04 6.77 16.69
CA PRO A 85 -3.61 5.53 16.15
C PRO A 85 -3.24 5.31 14.69
N ILE A 86 -3.19 4.03 14.31
CA ILE A 86 -3.04 3.66 12.89
C ILE A 86 -4.40 3.83 12.23
N THR A 87 -4.45 4.53 11.11
CA THR A 87 -5.70 4.69 10.37
C THR A 87 -5.68 3.84 9.11
N TYR A 88 -6.84 3.26 8.78
CA TYR A 88 -6.99 2.54 7.53
C TYR A 88 -8.34 2.90 6.90
N THR A 89 -8.42 2.74 5.57
CA THR A 89 -9.64 2.95 4.82
C THR A 89 -9.79 1.80 3.83
N VAL A 90 -10.98 1.21 3.80
CA VAL A 90 -11.31 0.16 2.84
C VAL A 90 -12.01 0.81 1.66
N TYR A 91 -11.46 0.61 0.46
CA TYR A 91 -12.03 1.13 -0.78
C TYR A 91 -12.51 -0.03 -1.64
N GLU A 92 -13.61 0.17 -2.34
CA GLU A 92 -14.02 -0.70 -3.40
C GLU A 92 -13.24 -0.32 -4.65
N GLU A 93 -12.59 -1.28 -5.28
CA GLU A 93 -11.85 -0.99 -6.51
C GLU A 93 -12.82 -1.00 -7.68
N LEU A 94 -13.03 0.17 -8.28
CA LEU A 94 -13.97 0.33 -9.39
C LEU A 94 -13.33 0.12 -10.74
N ALA A 95 -12.03 0.37 -10.86
CA ALA A 95 -11.30 0.19 -12.10
C ALA A 95 -9.82 0.02 -11.80
N ALA A 96 -9.17 -0.80 -12.60
CA ALA A 96 -7.72 -0.96 -12.56
C ALA A 96 -7.24 -1.21 -13.98
N GLY A 97 -6.02 -0.81 -14.25
CA GLY A 97 -5.42 -1.05 -15.57
C GLY A 97 -3.92 -1.08 -15.44
N GLU A 98 -3.31 -1.82 -16.34
CA GLU A 98 -1.88 -2.01 -16.36
C GLU A 98 -1.45 -2.28 -17.80
N LEU A 99 -0.30 -1.75 -18.19
CA LEU A 99 0.28 -2.10 -19.47
C LEU A 99 0.84 -3.51 -19.37
N GLY A 100 0.33 -4.42 -20.21
CA GLY A 100 0.80 -5.80 -20.23
C GLY A 100 2.25 -5.89 -20.71
N PRO A 101 3.00 -6.88 -20.22
CA PRO A 101 4.42 -7.01 -20.58
C PRO A 101 4.63 -7.29 -22.07
N ASP A 102 3.63 -7.85 -22.76
CA ASP A 102 3.70 -8.22 -24.16
C ASP A 102 3.15 -7.14 -25.10
N VAL A 103 2.68 -6.02 -24.55
CA VAL A 103 2.14 -4.92 -25.34
C VAL A 103 3.23 -3.88 -25.58
N PRO A 104 3.67 -3.68 -26.84
CA PRO A 104 4.65 -2.64 -27.14
C PRO A 104 4.08 -1.25 -26.83
N ARG A 105 4.91 -0.41 -26.19
CA ARG A 105 4.46 0.95 -25.88
C ARG A 105 4.05 1.74 -27.12
N GLY A 106 4.66 1.43 -28.28
CA GLY A 106 4.32 2.09 -29.53
C GLY A 106 2.91 1.83 -30.04
N GLU A 107 2.23 0.81 -29.50
CA GLU A 107 0.83 0.53 -29.85
C GLU A 107 -0.15 1.39 -29.06
N ILE A 108 0.34 2.12 -28.05
CA ILE A 108 -0.47 3.02 -27.25
C ILE A 108 -0.22 4.43 -27.73
N GLU A 109 -1.28 5.09 -28.19
CA GLU A 109 -1.15 6.46 -28.64
C GLU A 109 -0.77 7.37 -27.47
N PRO A 110 0.38 8.05 -27.54
CA PRO A 110 0.80 8.93 -26.47
C PRO A 110 -0.09 10.18 -26.40
N ALA A 111 -0.31 10.66 -25.19
CA ALA A 111 -1.01 11.91 -25.01
C ALA A 111 -0.18 13.07 -25.61
N PRO A 112 -0.84 14.11 -26.14
CA PRO A 112 -0.11 15.28 -26.65
C PRO A 112 0.64 15.98 -25.52
N ALA A 113 1.80 16.54 -25.85
CA ALA A 113 2.57 17.30 -24.88
C ALA A 113 1.81 18.55 -24.46
N LEU A 114 1.95 18.92 -23.17
CA LEU A 114 1.36 20.16 -22.69
C LEU A 114 2.07 21.36 -23.35
N SER A 115 1.27 22.35 -23.77
CA SER A 115 1.81 23.58 -24.27
C SER A 115 2.44 24.38 -23.12
N PRO A 116 3.62 24.98 -23.30
CA PRO A 116 4.23 25.84 -22.26
C PRO A 116 3.32 27.01 -21.84
N SER A 117 2.45 27.48 -22.73
CA SER A 117 1.51 28.57 -22.42
C SER A 117 0.32 28.09 -21.57
N ALA A 118 0.14 26.80 -21.38
CA ALA A 118 -0.95 26.24 -20.58
C ALA A 118 -0.57 26.12 -19.08
N ALA A 119 0.66 26.41 -18.75
CA ALA A 119 1.15 26.32 -17.38
C ALA A 119 0.71 27.52 -16.52
#